data_816308f658f3eb8df219fd465a38b1fb
#
_entry.id   816308f658f3eb8df219fd465a38b1fb
#
_cell.length_a   1.000
_cell.length_b   1.000
_cell.length_c   1.000
_cell.angle_alpha   90.00
_cell.angle_beta   90.00
_cell.angle_gamma   90.00
#
_symmetry.space_group_name_H-M   'P 1'
#
loop_
_entity.id
_entity.type
_entity.pdbx_description
1 polymer ?
#
loop_
_entity_poly.entity_id
_entity_poly.type
_entity_poly.pdbx_seq_one_letter_code
_entity_poly.pdbx_strand_id
1 'polypeptide(L)'
;MVFRLDDELWFPDPHLADEDGCLAVGGDLSVDRLLLAYQHGIFPWYAFRYDEHIWYCPQKRFVIFPNEIHVSHSMRTLIRKNEYEVTFNEDFEGVISNCGQLRIDDEYAWLGPEITEAYTELNRQGFAFSVEVWQKSVHKLVGGLYGVNIGNAFFGESMFSLFPSASKLALIHLAHTMQECGGSLIDCQFETPHLKSMGGRFIDYDEYMKIISA
;
A
#
# COMPACT_ATOMS: atom_id res chain seq x y z
N MET A 1 10.49 10.47 20.54
CA MET A 1 10.97 11.84 20.13
C MET A 1 10.75 11.91 18.63
N VAL A 2 9.98 12.88 18.13
CA VAL A 2 9.70 13.03 16.69
C VAL A 2 10.74 13.98 16.10
N PHE A 3 11.38 13.57 15.00
CA PHE A 3 12.39 14.35 14.30
C PHE A 3 11.74 15.33 13.32
N ARG A 4 12.43 16.44 13.02
CA ARG A 4 12.00 17.38 12.00
C ARG A 4 12.91 17.27 10.78
N LEU A 5 12.32 16.94 9.64
CA LEU A 5 13.01 16.91 8.34
C LEU A 5 13.06 18.32 7.74
N ASP A 6 14.12 18.58 7.02
CA ASP A 6 14.35 19.77 6.21
C ASP A 6 14.37 19.41 4.72
N ASP A 7 14.93 20.28 3.89
CA ASP A 7 15.03 20.08 2.44
C ASP A 7 16.12 19.06 2.04
N GLU A 8 17.00 18.65 2.98
CA GLU A 8 18.01 17.64 2.70
C GLU A 8 17.39 16.24 2.66
N LEU A 9 17.92 15.40 1.78
CA LEU A 9 17.42 14.03 1.59
C LEU A 9 17.99 13.07 2.64
N TRP A 10 17.31 12.93 3.76
CA TRP A 10 17.68 12.02 4.85
C TRP A 10 16.47 11.60 5.69
N PHE A 11 16.63 10.52 6.44
CA PHE A 11 15.74 10.11 7.53
C PHE A 11 16.55 9.74 8.77
N PRO A 12 15.98 9.91 9.98
CA PRO A 12 16.58 9.38 11.20
C PRO A 12 16.55 7.85 11.21
N ASP A 13 17.32 7.25 12.11
CA ASP A 13 17.30 5.80 12.30
C ASP A 13 15.85 5.33 12.61
N PRO A 14 15.29 4.42 11.82
CA PRO A 14 13.93 3.90 12.00
C PRO A 14 13.65 3.33 13.39
N HIS A 15 14.65 2.81 14.11
CA HIS A 15 14.50 2.31 15.47
C HIS A 15 14.18 3.43 16.50
N LEU A 16 14.31 4.70 16.10
CA LEU A 16 13.97 5.84 16.93
C LEU A 16 12.51 6.28 16.81
N ALA A 17 11.70 5.58 16.01
CA ALA A 17 10.26 5.79 15.99
C ALA A 17 9.64 5.60 17.38
N ASP A 18 8.61 6.38 17.69
CA ASP A 18 7.92 6.25 18.98
C ASP A 18 7.05 4.96 19.04
N GLU A 19 6.35 4.78 20.16
CA GLU A 19 5.53 3.58 20.41
C GLU A 19 4.41 3.42 19.38
N ASP A 20 3.90 4.52 18.81
CA ASP A 20 2.88 4.53 17.77
C ASP A 20 3.47 4.38 16.35
N GLY A 21 4.80 4.40 16.24
CA GLY A 21 5.53 4.30 14.99
C GLY A 21 5.81 5.63 14.31
N CYS A 22 5.47 6.78 14.92
CA CYS A 22 5.79 8.09 14.37
C CYS A 22 7.31 8.35 14.49
N LEU A 23 7.94 8.68 13.37
CA LEU A 23 9.39 8.87 13.27
C LEU A 23 9.76 10.34 13.06
N ALA A 24 9.14 11.00 12.09
CA ALA A 24 9.52 12.35 11.69
C ALA A 24 8.33 13.15 11.16
N VAL A 25 8.49 14.49 11.12
CA VAL A 25 7.55 15.43 10.49
C VAL A 25 8.30 16.35 9.54
N GLY A 26 7.60 16.91 8.55
CA GLY A 26 8.17 17.81 7.55
C GLY A 26 8.80 17.08 6.37
N GLY A 27 9.71 17.74 5.66
CA GLY A 27 10.22 17.29 4.37
C GLY A 27 9.18 17.46 3.25
N ASP A 28 9.45 16.85 2.10
CA ASP A 28 8.59 16.88 0.91
C ASP A 28 8.11 15.48 0.53
N LEU A 29 7.31 15.37 -0.52
CA LEU A 29 6.86 14.11 -1.12
C LEU A 29 7.54 13.84 -2.48
N SER A 30 8.77 14.32 -2.65
CA SER A 30 9.55 14.03 -3.87
C SER A 30 9.74 12.53 -4.06
N VAL A 31 9.87 12.11 -5.31
CA VAL A 31 10.13 10.70 -5.65
C VAL A 31 11.35 10.17 -4.91
N ASP A 32 12.43 10.94 -4.86
CA ASP A 32 13.68 10.53 -4.20
C ASP A 32 13.47 10.30 -2.69
N ARG A 33 12.74 11.20 -2.03
CA ARG A 33 12.43 11.05 -0.59
C ARG A 33 11.50 9.87 -0.33
N LEU A 34 10.47 9.67 -1.16
CA LEU A 34 9.57 8.52 -1.04
C LEU A 34 10.32 7.20 -1.25
N LEU A 35 11.19 7.11 -2.26
CA LEU A 35 12.00 5.91 -2.49
C LEU A 35 12.97 5.65 -1.34
N LEU A 36 13.64 6.69 -0.82
CA LEU A 36 14.50 6.57 0.35
C LEU A 36 13.70 6.09 1.58
N ALA A 37 12.50 6.62 1.78
CA ALA A 37 11.62 6.20 2.87
C ALA A 37 11.27 4.71 2.77
N TYR A 38 10.75 4.26 1.64
CA TYR A 38 10.36 2.85 1.44
C TYR A 38 11.54 1.88 1.57
N GLN A 39 12.73 2.26 1.10
CA GLN A 39 13.95 1.46 1.28
C GLN A 39 14.29 1.19 2.76
N HIS A 40 13.81 2.04 3.66
CA HIS A 40 13.99 1.92 5.11
C HIS A 40 12.70 1.51 5.85
N GLY A 41 11.66 1.11 5.11
CA GLY A 41 10.37 0.76 5.71
C GLY A 41 9.62 1.96 6.30
N ILE A 42 9.96 3.17 5.91
CA ILE A 42 9.30 4.41 6.31
C ILE A 42 8.24 4.75 5.27
N PHE A 43 7.10 5.29 5.70
CA PHE A 43 6.02 5.71 4.80
C PHE A 43 5.32 6.97 5.32
N PRO A 44 4.75 7.81 4.43
CA PRO A 44 3.96 8.98 4.83
C PRO A 44 2.56 8.58 5.26
N TRP A 45 2.03 9.20 6.31
CA TRP A 45 0.66 8.99 6.78
C TRP A 45 0.06 10.26 7.36
N TYR A 46 -1.26 10.46 7.24
CA TYR A 46 -2.00 11.65 7.73
C TYR A 46 -1.52 13.01 7.19
N ALA A 47 -0.70 13.02 6.13
CA ALA A 47 -0.14 14.25 5.56
C ALA A 47 -1.22 15.29 5.18
N PHE A 48 -2.38 14.82 4.73
CA PHE A 48 -3.47 15.67 4.24
C PHE A 48 -4.11 16.58 5.30
N ARG A 49 -4.14 16.17 6.58
CA ARG A 49 -4.84 16.91 7.66
C ARG A 49 -3.94 17.83 8.46
N TYR A 50 -2.66 17.74 8.23
CA TYR A 50 -1.67 18.52 8.92
C TYR A 50 -0.95 19.41 7.91
N ASP A 51 -0.52 20.57 8.33
CA ASP A 51 0.27 21.48 7.49
C ASP A 51 1.67 20.90 7.16
N GLU A 52 1.98 19.72 7.68
CA GLU A 52 3.27 19.05 7.51
C GLU A 52 3.08 17.55 7.25
N HIS A 53 3.95 16.95 6.46
CA HIS A 53 4.00 15.51 6.25
C HIS A 53 4.45 14.78 7.51
N ILE A 54 3.85 13.64 7.80
CA ILE A 54 4.22 12.80 8.95
C ILE A 54 4.71 11.45 8.42
N TRP A 55 5.85 11.01 8.91
CA TRP A 55 6.52 9.79 8.51
C TRP A 55 6.48 8.75 9.61
N TYR A 56 6.05 7.55 9.27
CA TYR A 56 5.89 6.44 10.20
C TYR A 56 6.82 5.28 9.86
N CYS A 57 7.29 4.60 10.90
CA CYS A 57 8.01 3.35 10.83
C CYS A 57 7.70 2.47 12.05
N PRO A 58 6.55 1.78 12.08
CA PRO A 58 6.21 0.88 13.18
C PRO A 58 7.24 -0.24 13.33
N GLN A 59 7.68 -0.50 14.57
CA GLN A 59 8.66 -1.54 14.89
C GLN A 59 8.09 -2.97 14.78
N LYS A 60 6.76 -3.09 14.68
CA LYS A 60 6.05 -4.30 14.29
C LYS A 60 5.29 -4.03 13.01
N ARG A 61 5.70 -4.71 11.94
CA ARG A 61 5.12 -4.52 10.63
C ARG A 61 4.07 -5.58 10.32
N PHE A 62 2.89 -5.15 9.88
CA PHE A 62 1.85 -6.08 9.43
C PHE A 62 2.03 -6.38 7.94
N VAL A 63 2.22 -7.67 7.62
CA VAL A 63 2.60 -8.10 6.28
C VAL A 63 1.79 -9.31 5.82
N ILE A 64 1.71 -9.51 4.51
CA ILE A 64 1.22 -10.73 3.88
C ILE A 64 2.37 -11.34 3.07
N PHE A 65 2.64 -12.62 3.28
CA PHE A 65 3.53 -13.37 2.41
C PHE A 65 2.74 -13.88 1.20
N PRO A 66 3.16 -13.57 -0.03
CA PRO A 66 2.39 -13.92 -1.23
C PRO A 66 1.98 -15.38 -1.32
N ASN A 67 2.88 -16.30 -0.93
CA ASN A 67 2.64 -17.75 -0.92
C ASN A 67 1.73 -18.24 0.22
N GLU A 68 1.38 -17.37 1.17
CA GLU A 68 0.53 -17.67 2.32
C GLU A 68 -0.82 -16.96 2.27
N ILE A 69 -1.13 -16.27 1.16
CA ILE A 69 -2.40 -15.55 1.01
C ILE A 69 -3.60 -16.48 1.26
N HIS A 70 -4.47 -16.09 2.18
CA HIS A 70 -5.66 -16.90 2.48
C HIS A 70 -6.80 -16.60 1.50
N VAL A 71 -7.19 -17.60 0.72
CA VAL A 71 -8.34 -17.53 -0.19
C VAL A 71 -9.52 -18.30 0.41
N SER A 72 -10.51 -17.58 0.92
CA SER A 72 -11.71 -18.19 1.54
C SER A 72 -12.55 -18.97 0.52
N HIS A 73 -13.46 -19.80 1.01
CA HIS A 73 -14.38 -20.55 0.13
C HIS A 73 -15.25 -19.61 -0.73
N SER A 74 -15.74 -18.51 -0.16
CA SER A 74 -16.52 -17.51 -0.89
C SER A 74 -15.72 -16.83 -1.99
N MET A 75 -14.43 -16.51 -1.74
CA MET A 75 -13.54 -15.95 -2.75
C MET A 75 -13.27 -16.95 -3.88
N ARG A 76 -13.01 -18.22 -3.56
CA ARG A 76 -12.87 -19.27 -4.60
C ARG A 76 -14.11 -19.39 -5.46
N THR A 77 -15.29 -19.26 -4.88
CA THR A 77 -16.57 -19.27 -5.62
C THR A 77 -16.70 -18.03 -6.50
N LEU A 78 -16.35 -16.83 -6.01
CA LEU A 78 -16.36 -15.60 -6.78
C LEU A 78 -15.42 -15.68 -8.01
N ILE A 79 -14.19 -16.15 -7.80
CA ILE A 79 -13.19 -16.34 -8.87
C ILE A 79 -13.72 -17.29 -9.95
N ARG A 80 -14.34 -18.44 -9.54
CA ARG A 80 -14.89 -19.41 -10.51
C ARG A 80 -16.05 -18.88 -11.34
N LYS A 81 -16.83 -17.92 -10.84
CA LYS A 81 -17.91 -17.29 -11.60
C LYS A 81 -17.39 -16.47 -12.77
N ASN A 82 -16.14 -16.03 -12.73
CA ASN A 82 -15.45 -15.30 -13.80
C ASN A 82 -16.20 -14.04 -14.28
N GLU A 83 -16.91 -13.38 -13.37
CA GLU A 83 -17.69 -12.15 -13.63
C GLU A 83 -16.81 -10.89 -13.65
N TYR A 84 -15.60 -11.01 -13.09
CA TYR A 84 -14.62 -9.92 -12.98
C TYR A 84 -13.38 -10.20 -13.82
N GLU A 85 -12.79 -9.14 -14.32
CA GLU A 85 -11.46 -9.10 -14.93
C GLU A 85 -10.53 -8.37 -13.98
N VAL A 86 -9.29 -8.83 -13.89
CA VAL A 86 -8.26 -8.16 -13.09
C VAL A 86 -7.13 -7.77 -14.00
N THR A 87 -6.77 -6.50 -13.95
CA THR A 87 -5.67 -5.91 -14.72
C THR A 87 -4.62 -5.30 -13.81
N PHE A 88 -3.47 -4.97 -14.37
CA PHE A 88 -2.37 -4.36 -13.64
C PHE A 88 -1.93 -3.10 -14.38
N ASN A 89 -1.96 -1.99 -13.65
CA ASN A 89 -1.47 -0.69 -14.10
C ASN A 89 -2.11 -0.17 -15.40
N GLU A 90 -3.40 -0.49 -15.63
CA GLU A 90 -4.16 0.03 -16.77
C GLU A 90 -4.87 1.35 -16.45
N ASP A 91 -5.30 1.55 -15.18
CA ASP A 91 -5.99 2.78 -14.75
C ASP A 91 -5.58 3.17 -13.32
N PHE A 92 -4.31 3.53 -13.16
CA PHE A 92 -3.77 3.98 -11.88
C PHE A 92 -4.52 5.18 -11.31
N GLU A 93 -4.83 6.17 -12.17
CA GLU A 93 -5.54 7.40 -11.77
C GLU A 93 -6.97 7.08 -11.30
N GLY A 94 -7.67 6.16 -11.97
CA GLY A 94 -8.98 5.69 -11.54
C GLY A 94 -8.92 4.97 -10.19
N VAL A 95 -7.91 4.15 -9.94
CA VAL A 95 -7.74 3.44 -8.66
C VAL A 95 -7.46 4.42 -7.52
N ILE A 96 -6.45 5.30 -7.64
CA ILE A 96 -6.09 6.24 -6.57
C ILE A 96 -7.22 7.23 -6.28
N SER A 97 -7.93 7.70 -7.30
CA SER A 97 -9.09 8.58 -7.14
C SER A 97 -10.22 7.90 -6.35
N ASN A 98 -10.57 6.65 -6.68
CA ASN A 98 -11.60 5.90 -5.93
C ASN A 98 -11.17 5.63 -4.49
N CYS A 99 -9.90 5.36 -4.23
CA CYS A 99 -9.37 5.22 -2.87
C CYS A 99 -9.55 6.49 -2.05
N GLY A 100 -9.31 7.66 -2.65
CA GLY A 100 -9.51 8.97 -2.01
C GLY A 100 -10.98 9.30 -1.76
N GLN A 101 -11.85 9.10 -2.75
CA GLN A 101 -13.27 9.44 -2.65
C GLN A 101 -14.01 8.66 -1.56
N LEU A 102 -13.72 7.37 -1.40
CA LEU A 102 -14.38 6.54 -0.39
C LEU A 102 -13.97 6.87 1.05
N ARG A 103 -12.95 7.69 1.23
CA ARG A 103 -12.42 8.09 2.54
C ARG A 103 -12.55 9.57 2.83
N ILE A 104 -13.20 10.34 1.96
CA ILE A 104 -13.30 11.80 2.10
C ILE A 104 -13.98 12.24 3.40
N ASP A 105 -14.92 11.43 3.90
CA ASP A 105 -15.65 11.64 5.15
C ASP A 105 -15.00 10.91 6.34
N ASP A 106 -13.91 10.16 6.12
CA ASP A 106 -13.21 9.46 7.18
C ASP A 106 -12.34 10.45 7.99
N GLU A 107 -12.44 10.37 9.32
CA GLU A 107 -11.60 11.17 10.21
C GLU A 107 -10.09 10.95 9.98
N TYR A 108 -9.75 9.79 9.45
CA TYR A 108 -8.39 9.37 9.14
C TYR A 108 -8.06 9.42 7.63
N ALA A 109 -8.82 10.20 6.83
CA ALA A 109 -8.48 10.40 5.42
C ALA A 109 -7.08 11.00 5.27
N TRP A 110 -6.19 10.30 4.59
CA TRP A 110 -4.79 10.71 4.39
C TRP A 110 -4.47 10.98 2.90
N LEU A 111 -5.35 10.55 1.98
CA LEU A 111 -5.24 10.76 0.54
C LEU A 111 -5.69 12.17 0.18
N GLY A 112 -4.77 13.12 0.29
CA GLY A 112 -4.95 14.48 -0.20
C GLY A 112 -4.39 14.69 -1.61
N PRO A 113 -4.56 15.90 -2.19
CA PRO A 113 -4.07 16.22 -3.54
C PRO A 113 -2.56 15.99 -3.70
N GLU A 114 -1.75 16.38 -2.72
CA GLU A 114 -0.29 16.24 -2.75
C GLU A 114 0.15 14.76 -2.77
N ILE A 115 -0.48 13.92 -1.96
CA ILE A 115 -0.24 12.47 -1.97
C ILE A 115 -0.63 11.88 -3.32
N THR A 116 -1.79 12.27 -3.85
CA THR A 116 -2.25 11.78 -5.15
C THR A 116 -1.27 12.14 -6.26
N GLU A 117 -0.77 13.38 -6.29
CA GLU A 117 0.22 13.85 -7.25
C GLU A 117 1.55 13.08 -7.11
N ALA A 118 2.05 12.93 -5.89
CA ALA A 118 3.30 12.24 -5.61
C ALA A 118 3.27 10.76 -6.05
N TYR A 119 2.18 10.04 -5.75
CA TYR A 119 2.06 8.63 -6.16
C TYR A 119 1.76 8.48 -7.65
N THR A 120 1.09 9.44 -8.27
CA THR A 120 0.95 9.48 -9.74
C THR A 120 2.30 9.68 -10.42
N GLU A 121 3.18 10.51 -9.85
CA GLU A 121 4.54 10.66 -10.36
C GLU A 121 5.39 9.40 -10.14
N LEU A 122 5.29 8.74 -8.98
CA LEU A 122 5.90 7.43 -8.76
C LEU A 122 5.42 6.40 -9.80
N ASN A 123 4.15 6.43 -10.16
CA ASN A 123 3.61 5.55 -11.21
C ASN A 123 4.20 5.85 -12.58
N ARG A 124 4.30 7.12 -12.97
CA ARG A 124 4.94 7.53 -14.24
C ARG A 124 6.39 7.10 -14.34
N GLN A 125 7.10 7.07 -13.21
CA GLN A 125 8.50 6.63 -13.13
C GLN A 125 8.64 5.10 -12.97
N GLY A 126 7.54 4.35 -12.89
CA GLY A 126 7.54 2.90 -12.83
C GLY A 126 7.82 2.31 -11.45
N PHE A 127 7.59 3.08 -10.37
CA PHE A 127 7.73 2.61 -8.99
C PHE A 127 6.39 2.30 -8.32
N ALA A 128 5.31 3.00 -8.67
CA ALA A 128 3.98 2.71 -8.16
C ALA A 128 3.14 1.99 -9.21
N PHE A 129 2.30 1.06 -8.76
CA PHE A 129 1.45 0.22 -9.60
C PHE A 129 0.07 0.07 -8.98
N SER A 130 -0.92 -0.17 -9.85
CA SER A 130 -2.27 -0.50 -9.44
C SER A 130 -2.69 -1.90 -9.87
N VAL A 131 -3.68 -2.42 -9.18
CA VAL A 131 -4.42 -3.62 -9.56
C VAL A 131 -5.87 -3.25 -9.63
N GLU A 132 -6.46 -3.36 -10.81
CA GLU A 132 -7.85 -3.02 -11.11
C GLU A 132 -8.73 -4.27 -11.09
N VAL A 133 -9.96 -4.10 -10.64
CA VAL A 133 -11.02 -5.11 -10.75
C VAL A 133 -12.18 -4.52 -11.53
N TRP A 134 -12.43 -5.07 -12.70
CA TRP A 134 -13.47 -4.65 -13.64
C TRP A 134 -14.64 -5.61 -13.64
N GLN A 135 -15.86 -5.10 -13.58
CA GLN A 135 -17.05 -5.89 -13.85
C GLN A 135 -17.18 -6.10 -15.36
N LYS A 136 -16.99 -7.33 -15.84
CA LYS A 136 -16.93 -7.66 -17.28
C LYS A 136 -18.15 -7.23 -18.09
N SER A 137 -19.35 -7.37 -17.52
CA SER A 137 -20.61 -7.12 -18.25
C SER A 137 -20.78 -5.67 -18.70
N VAL A 138 -20.19 -4.71 -18.00
CA VAL A 138 -20.33 -3.26 -18.24
C VAL A 138 -18.99 -2.54 -18.32
N HIS A 139 -17.90 -3.27 -18.25
CA HIS A 139 -16.52 -2.76 -18.21
C HIS A 139 -16.38 -1.58 -17.23
N LYS A 140 -16.83 -1.80 -15.99
CA LYS A 140 -16.80 -0.79 -14.93
C LYS A 140 -15.75 -1.16 -13.88
N LEU A 141 -14.91 -0.21 -13.51
CA LEU A 141 -13.98 -0.34 -12.39
C LEU A 141 -14.78 -0.42 -11.08
N VAL A 142 -14.68 -1.54 -10.37
CA VAL A 142 -15.49 -1.83 -9.17
C VAL A 142 -14.68 -2.11 -7.93
N GLY A 143 -13.38 -2.19 -8.03
CA GLY A 143 -12.45 -2.34 -6.93
C GLY A 143 -11.01 -2.27 -7.40
N GLY A 144 -10.09 -2.19 -6.48
CA GLY A 144 -8.67 -2.15 -6.80
C GLY A 144 -7.84 -1.81 -5.57
N LEU A 145 -6.55 -1.80 -5.80
CA LEU A 145 -5.55 -1.33 -4.85
C LEU A 145 -4.41 -0.67 -5.61
N TYR A 146 -3.62 0.16 -4.92
CA TYR A 146 -2.36 0.64 -5.44
C TYR A 146 -1.28 0.57 -4.37
N GLY A 147 -0.04 0.64 -4.80
CA GLY A 147 1.12 0.64 -3.92
C GLY A 147 2.42 0.85 -4.69
N VAL A 148 3.51 0.80 -3.95
CA VAL A 148 4.87 0.98 -4.46
C VAL A 148 5.58 -0.37 -4.52
N ASN A 149 6.30 -0.64 -5.61
CA ASN A 149 7.10 -1.85 -5.75
C ASN A 149 8.59 -1.50 -5.75
N ILE A 150 9.32 -2.01 -4.77
CA ILE A 150 10.77 -1.84 -4.68
C ILE A 150 11.40 -3.22 -4.46
N GLY A 151 12.25 -3.61 -5.38
CA GLY A 151 12.89 -4.92 -5.33
C GLY A 151 11.84 -6.05 -5.37
N ASN A 152 11.84 -6.90 -4.36
CA ASN A 152 10.94 -8.04 -4.21
C ASN A 152 9.75 -7.78 -3.27
N ALA A 153 9.54 -6.53 -2.82
CA ALA A 153 8.48 -6.12 -1.90
C ALA A 153 7.49 -5.18 -2.58
N PHE A 154 6.21 -5.36 -2.25
CA PHE A 154 5.13 -4.45 -2.64
C PHE A 154 4.56 -3.77 -1.38
N PHE A 155 4.60 -2.46 -1.35
CA PHE A 155 4.07 -1.63 -0.27
C PHE A 155 2.66 -1.21 -0.63
N GLY A 156 1.66 -1.87 -0.03
CA GLY A 156 0.25 -1.62 -0.30
C GLY A 156 -0.22 -0.35 0.39
N GLU A 157 -0.59 0.67 -0.38
CA GLU A 157 -0.95 1.97 0.15
C GLU A 157 -2.44 2.09 0.48
N SER A 158 -3.27 1.77 -0.47
CA SER A 158 -4.70 1.83 -0.27
C SER A 158 -5.45 0.88 -1.20
N MET A 159 -6.69 0.56 -0.81
CA MET A 159 -7.60 -0.23 -1.62
C MET A 159 -9.02 0.30 -1.50
N PHE A 160 -9.83 0.04 -2.53
CA PHE A 160 -11.24 0.37 -2.55
C PHE A 160 -12.10 -0.78 -3.05
N SER A 161 -13.38 -0.74 -2.73
CA SER A 161 -14.34 -1.77 -3.11
C SER A 161 -15.73 -1.15 -3.29
N LEU A 162 -16.19 -1.01 -4.51
CA LEU A 162 -17.56 -0.58 -4.83
C LEU A 162 -18.51 -1.76 -4.86
N PHE A 163 -17.99 -2.99 -5.01
CA PHE A 163 -18.73 -4.24 -4.92
C PHE A 163 -18.12 -5.15 -3.85
N PRO A 164 -18.93 -5.97 -3.16
CA PRO A 164 -18.43 -6.85 -2.11
C PRO A 164 -17.26 -7.71 -2.59
N SER A 165 -16.17 -7.71 -1.84
CA SER A 165 -14.98 -8.52 -2.07
C SER A 165 -14.10 -8.14 -3.28
N ALA A 166 -14.37 -7.03 -3.97
CA ALA A 166 -13.56 -6.62 -5.11
C ALA A 166 -12.10 -6.30 -4.70
N SER A 167 -11.88 -5.59 -3.58
CA SER A 167 -10.51 -5.36 -3.06
C SER A 167 -9.79 -6.64 -2.63
N LYS A 168 -10.52 -7.64 -2.11
CA LYS A 168 -9.95 -8.98 -1.82
C LYS A 168 -9.49 -9.67 -3.09
N LEU A 169 -10.27 -9.53 -4.16
CA LEU A 169 -9.91 -10.11 -5.46
C LEU A 169 -8.62 -9.47 -6.00
N ALA A 170 -8.51 -8.13 -5.93
CA ALA A 170 -7.28 -7.43 -6.30
C ALA A 170 -6.07 -7.93 -5.51
N LEU A 171 -6.20 -8.03 -4.17
CA LEU A 171 -5.11 -8.47 -3.30
C LEU A 171 -4.69 -9.93 -3.55
N ILE A 172 -5.65 -10.82 -3.83
CA ILE A 172 -5.36 -12.22 -4.20
C ILE A 172 -4.57 -12.29 -5.50
N HIS A 173 -4.98 -11.53 -6.52
CA HIS A 173 -4.28 -11.49 -7.81
C HIS A 173 -2.88 -10.89 -7.68
N LEU A 174 -2.73 -9.79 -6.91
CA LEU A 174 -1.41 -9.24 -6.59
C LEU A 174 -0.50 -10.30 -5.96
N ALA A 175 -0.98 -11.01 -4.92
CA ALA A 175 -0.19 -12.02 -4.23
C ALA A 175 0.24 -13.15 -5.17
N HIS A 176 -0.66 -13.65 -6.02
CA HIS A 176 -0.33 -14.70 -6.99
C HIS A 176 0.71 -14.21 -8.02
N THR A 177 0.53 -13.01 -8.58
CA THR A 177 1.50 -12.43 -9.51
C THR A 177 2.86 -12.22 -8.86
N MET A 178 2.89 -11.69 -7.62
CA MET A 178 4.15 -11.56 -6.88
C MET A 178 4.82 -12.91 -6.64
N GLN A 179 4.06 -13.94 -6.26
CA GLN A 179 4.60 -15.29 -6.07
C GLN A 179 5.24 -15.83 -7.37
N GLU A 180 4.58 -15.64 -8.52
CA GLU A 180 5.09 -16.06 -9.83
C GLU A 180 6.36 -15.29 -10.24
N CYS A 181 6.46 -14.01 -9.85
CA CYS A 181 7.60 -13.13 -10.13
C CYS A 181 8.71 -13.18 -9.08
N GLY A 182 8.59 -14.01 -8.03
CA GLY A 182 9.59 -14.12 -6.97
C GLY A 182 9.50 -13.03 -5.90
N GLY A 183 8.37 -12.32 -5.83
CA GLY A 183 8.10 -11.33 -4.78
C GLY A 183 7.98 -12.00 -3.41
N SER A 184 8.56 -11.38 -2.39
CA SER A 184 8.71 -11.96 -1.06
C SER A 184 7.69 -11.46 -0.06
N LEU A 185 7.20 -10.22 -0.19
CA LEU A 185 6.42 -9.53 0.83
C LEU A 185 5.43 -8.53 0.25
N ILE A 186 4.21 -8.53 0.79
CA ILE A 186 3.26 -7.41 0.68
C ILE A 186 3.23 -6.71 2.04
N ASP A 187 3.76 -5.50 2.09
CA ASP A 187 3.71 -4.65 3.27
C ASP A 187 2.34 -4.00 3.37
N CYS A 188 1.66 -4.21 4.48
CA CYS A 188 0.33 -3.67 4.78
C CYS A 188 0.37 -2.60 5.87
N GLN A 189 1.55 -2.24 6.36
CA GLN A 189 1.86 -1.30 7.44
C GLN A 189 1.18 -1.67 8.77
N PHE A 190 -0.16 -1.65 8.84
CA PHE A 190 -0.94 -1.87 10.05
C PHE A 190 -1.93 -3.03 9.90
N GLU A 191 -2.28 -3.65 11.03
CA GLU A 191 -3.34 -4.67 11.08
C GLU A 191 -4.71 -4.03 10.82
N THR A 192 -5.49 -4.68 9.95
CA THR A 192 -6.93 -4.50 9.86
C THR A 192 -7.62 -5.87 9.89
N PRO A 193 -8.89 -5.96 10.33
CA PRO A 193 -9.63 -7.22 10.29
C PRO A 193 -9.68 -7.83 8.87
N HIS A 194 -9.73 -6.97 7.85
CA HIS A 194 -9.70 -7.37 6.45
C HIS A 194 -8.38 -8.07 6.10
N LEU A 195 -7.24 -7.42 6.32
CA LEU A 195 -5.91 -7.94 5.99
C LEU A 195 -5.57 -9.19 6.82
N LYS A 196 -5.97 -9.21 8.11
CA LYS A 196 -5.83 -10.39 8.95
C LYS A 196 -6.60 -11.61 8.40
N SER A 197 -7.81 -11.38 7.87
CA SER A 197 -8.61 -12.44 7.23
C SER A 197 -7.98 -12.97 5.94
N MET A 198 -7.05 -12.23 5.34
CA MET A 198 -6.31 -12.59 4.14
C MET A 198 -4.95 -13.26 4.42
N GLY A 199 -4.64 -13.55 5.70
CA GLY A 199 -3.40 -14.23 6.10
C GLY A 199 -2.30 -13.30 6.60
N GLY A 200 -2.61 -12.01 6.80
CA GLY A 200 -1.65 -11.05 7.33
C GLY A 200 -1.23 -11.37 8.78
N ARG A 201 0.03 -11.10 9.08
CA ARG A 201 0.62 -11.25 10.41
C ARG A 201 1.68 -10.19 10.69
N PHE A 202 2.00 -10.01 11.97
CA PHE A 202 3.10 -9.16 12.40
C PHE A 202 4.44 -9.88 12.27
N ILE A 203 5.45 -9.13 11.85
CA ILE A 203 6.87 -9.46 11.99
C ILE A 203 7.61 -8.27 12.61
N ASP A 204 8.75 -8.54 13.24
CA ASP A 204 9.58 -7.49 13.81
C ASP A 204 10.31 -6.72 12.70
N TYR A 205 10.61 -5.43 12.94
CA TYR A 205 11.24 -4.54 11.96
C TYR A 205 12.56 -5.09 11.41
N ASP A 206 13.42 -5.68 12.25
CA ASP A 206 14.69 -6.24 11.79
C ASP A 206 14.51 -7.46 10.86
N GLU A 207 13.48 -8.28 11.10
CA GLU A 207 13.11 -9.39 10.21
C GLU A 207 12.56 -8.83 8.88
N TYR A 208 11.68 -7.85 8.96
CA TYR A 208 11.11 -7.16 7.81
C TYR A 208 12.21 -6.55 6.92
N MET A 209 13.19 -5.84 7.51
CA MET A 209 14.29 -5.22 6.76
C MET A 209 15.18 -6.23 6.06
N LYS A 210 15.43 -7.42 6.67
CA LYS A 210 16.17 -8.51 6.01
C LYS A 210 15.46 -9.02 4.76
N ILE A 211 14.12 -9.02 4.76
CA ILE A 211 13.32 -9.51 3.63
C ILE A 211 13.31 -8.47 2.50
N ILE A 212 13.06 -7.20 2.78
CA ILE A 212 12.93 -6.17 1.73
C ILE A 212 14.28 -5.72 1.15
N SER A 213 15.40 -5.98 1.87
CA SER A 213 16.75 -5.66 1.41
C SER A 213 17.45 -6.82 0.69
N ALA A 214 16.81 -7.98 0.57
CA ALA A 214 17.33 -9.16 -0.12
C ALA A 214 17.05 -9.07 -1.61
#